data_8b0f1c91b8b0490766d36864fac2f742
#
_entry.id   8b0f1c91b8b0490766d36864fac2f742
#
_cell.length_a   1.000
_cell.length_b   1.000
_cell.length_c   1.000
_cell.angle_alpha   90.00
_cell.angle_beta   90.00
_cell.angle_gamma   90.00
#
_symmetry.space_group_name_H-M   'P 1'
#
loop_
_entity.id
_entity.type
_entity.pdbx_description
1 polymer ?
#
loop_
_entity_poly.entity_id
_entity_poly.type
_entity_poly.pdbx_seq_one_letter_code
_entity_poly.pdbx_strand_id
1 'polypeptide(L)'
;MPRYVYVTQTAKEAPFLKAFADASSLAELNSRLVHLNKPVIKILDQPAKQRFKNQVRIPLAMKLTFLEQLEASCYLGMDFLTALSICLETMPTRTKAGRELATVIRDLRDKISRGMAFSRAIMFYPNIFDEVTVGLISAGEEGGTFNESLTNVRKIWARNEDLRHRVLMMLIYPAIVFTAAIGVVWLLMTHVVPQFIGVLSEMKVDLPMPTKILMVISQFSSHYPWTILLVGVGLVVGLLQLPAFVRTNPRLHGFVLRTPIFGRLILLLLRANFSRTFAQLKQARVTTTHALILCRDLSWSYQYRSAVARALVKVQRGGSLAKAMGDDSDIFGDLIVSGLAFMEASGSDSEGLFRLTNLLERQLDSYINGVRQVLDPIFILFLGIIIGGIVFATFLPAIEILQEI
;
A
#
# COMPACT_ATOMS: atom_id res chain seq x y z
N MET A 1 -14.48 26.26 -20.17
CA MET A 1 -14.20 25.74 -18.80
C MET A 1 -13.55 24.38 -18.92
N PRO A 2 -12.52 24.08 -18.12
CA PRO A 2 -11.88 22.77 -18.15
C PRO A 2 -12.84 21.67 -17.66
N ARG A 3 -12.84 20.53 -18.35
CA ARG A 3 -13.71 19.38 -18.05
C ARG A 3 -12.99 18.40 -17.15
N TYR A 4 -13.57 18.10 -16.00
CA TYR A 4 -13.06 17.13 -15.01
C TYR A 4 -13.80 15.81 -15.14
N VAL A 5 -13.06 14.71 -15.08
CA VAL A 5 -13.62 13.35 -14.99
C VAL A 5 -13.41 12.85 -13.57
N TYR A 6 -14.48 12.52 -12.86
CA TYR A 6 -14.39 12.10 -11.48
C TYR A 6 -15.23 10.84 -11.20
N VAL A 7 -14.89 10.14 -10.12
CA VAL A 7 -15.65 8.99 -9.63
C VAL A 7 -16.49 9.45 -8.43
N THR A 8 -17.76 9.10 -8.45
CA THR A 8 -18.70 9.37 -7.36
C THR A 8 -19.47 8.10 -6.98
N GLN A 9 -20.02 8.08 -5.77
CA GLN A 9 -20.90 7.03 -5.28
C GLN A 9 -22.07 7.69 -4.56
N THR A 10 -23.28 7.43 -5.01
CA THR A 10 -24.49 8.13 -4.51
C THR A 10 -24.95 7.58 -3.16
N ALA A 11 -24.70 6.31 -2.86
CA ALA A 11 -25.04 5.67 -1.59
C ALA A 11 -23.97 4.64 -1.20
N LYS A 12 -23.95 4.20 0.08
CA LYS A 12 -22.91 3.30 0.62
C LYS A 12 -22.76 2.00 -0.18
N GLU A 13 -23.85 1.45 -0.71
CA GLU A 13 -23.91 0.20 -1.48
C GLU A 13 -24.00 0.40 -3.00
N ALA A 14 -24.12 1.66 -3.46
CA ALA A 14 -24.24 1.96 -4.87
C ALA A 14 -22.93 1.72 -5.63
N PRO A 15 -22.98 1.36 -6.92
CA PRO A 15 -21.78 1.20 -7.73
C PRO A 15 -21.03 2.53 -7.91
N PHE A 16 -19.71 2.45 -8.10
CA PHE A 16 -18.88 3.59 -8.43
C PHE A 16 -19.16 4.07 -9.87
N LEU A 17 -19.60 5.31 -10.02
CA LEU A 17 -19.97 5.91 -11.28
C LEU A 17 -18.91 6.90 -11.73
N LYS A 18 -18.57 6.89 -13.02
CA LYS A 18 -17.78 7.95 -13.66
C LYS A 18 -18.73 9.05 -14.08
N ALA A 19 -18.41 10.29 -13.71
CA ALA A 19 -19.17 11.47 -14.06
C ALA A 19 -18.26 12.57 -14.59
N PHE A 20 -18.85 13.54 -15.28
CA PHE A 20 -18.16 14.66 -15.88
C PHE A 20 -18.73 15.96 -15.31
N ALA A 21 -17.89 16.93 -15.04
CA ALA A 21 -18.29 18.27 -14.70
C ALA A 21 -17.29 19.29 -15.21
N ASP A 22 -17.79 20.43 -15.64
CA ASP A 22 -17.00 21.57 -16.05
C ASP A 22 -16.89 22.55 -14.87
N ALA A 23 -15.66 22.89 -14.48
CA ALA A 23 -15.37 23.81 -13.40
C ALA A 23 -14.09 24.60 -13.68
N SER A 24 -13.97 25.80 -13.16
CA SER A 24 -12.75 26.62 -13.33
C SER A 24 -11.60 26.14 -12.44
N SER A 25 -11.94 25.51 -11.30
CA SER A 25 -10.95 24.96 -10.36
C SER A 25 -11.48 23.70 -9.66
N LEU A 26 -10.57 22.95 -9.02
CA LEU A 26 -10.91 21.81 -8.16
C LEU A 26 -11.77 22.22 -6.94
N ALA A 27 -11.51 23.39 -6.40
CA ALA A 27 -12.28 23.93 -5.27
C ALA A 27 -13.74 24.20 -5.68
N GLU A 28 -13.96 24.80 -6.84
CA GLU A 28 -15.28 25.02 -7.40
C GLU A 28 -15.99 23.69 -7.72
N LEU A 29 -15.27 22.71 -8.30
CA LEU A 29 -15.84 21.38 -8.53
C LEU A 29 -16.32 20.73 -7.25
N ASN A 30 -15.48 20.73 -6.20
CA ASN A 30 -15.82 20.14 -4.92
C ASN A 30 -17.02 20.88 -4.26
N SER A 31 -17.04 22.21 -4.24
CA SER A 31 -18.15 22.96 -3.65
C SER A 31 -19.48 22.70 -4.39
N ARG A 32 -19.46 22.69 -5.71
CA ARG A 32 -20.65 22.44 -6.54
C ARG A 32 -21.21 21.03 -6.33
N LEU A 33 -20.34 20.01 -6.23
CA LEU A 33 -20.75 18.62 -6.05
C LEU A 33 -21.20 18.31 -4.62
N VAL A 34 -20.68 19.04 -3.63
CA VAL A 34 -21.18 19.01 -2.24
C VAL A 34 -22.63 19.49 -2.15
N HIS A 35 -22.97 20.58 -2.83
CA HIS A 35 -24.36 21.07 -2.89
C HIS A 35 -25.31 20.04 -3.52
N LEU A 36 -24.82 19.26 -4.48
CA LEU A 36 -25.58 18.19 -5.15
C LEU A 36 -25.57 16.86 -4.38
N ASN A 37 -25.01 16.80 -3.19
CA ASN A 37 -24.85 15.57 -2.39
C ASN A 37 -24.10 14.43 -3.11
N LYS A 38 -23.19 14.78 -4.02
CA LYS A 38 -22.39 13.83 -4.81
C LYS A 38 -20.92 13.89 -4.35
N PRO A 39 -20.48 12.98 -3.47
CA PRO A 39 -19.10 12.98 -3.00
C PRO A 39 -18.12 12.63 -4.14
N VAL A 40 -17.07 13.42 -4.29
CA VAL A 40 -15.96 13.15 -5.21
C VAL A 40 -15.02 12.17 -4.56
N ILE A 41 -14.93 10.95 -5.10
CA ILE A 41 -14.10 9.87 -4.55
C ILE A 41 -12.70 9.92 -5.16
N LYS A 42 -12.61 10.13 -6.47
CA LYS A 42 -11.36 10.22 -7.20
C LYS A 42 -11.53 11.04 -8.46
N ILE A 43 -10.57 11.92 -8.74
CA ILE A 43 -10.49 12.62 -10.00
C ILE A 43 -9.63 11.79 -10.96
N LEU A 44 -10.22 11.38 -12.07
CA LEU A 44 -9.57 10.52 -13.06
C LEU A 44 -8.78 11.33 -14.09
N ASP A 45 -9.34 12.49 -14.48
CA ASP A 45 -8.72 13.37 -15.44
C ASP A 45 -8.89 14.81 -14.99
N GLN A 46 -7.77 15.55 -15.04
CA GLN A 46 -7.72 16.98 -14.81
C GLN A 46 -7.31 17.64 -16.11
N PRO A 47 -7.89 18.81 -16.47
CA PRO A 47 -7.42 19.55 -17.63
C PRO A 47 -5.92 19.80 -17.46
N ALA A 48 -5.17 19.53 -18.52
CA ALA A 48 -3.73 19.44 -18.54
C ALA A 48 -3.03 20.62 -17.85
N LYS A 49 -2.72 20.49 -16.55
CA LYS A 49 -1.51 21.09 -16.02
C LYS A 49 -0.38 20.37 -16.74
N GLN A 50 0.57 21.10 -17.35
CA GLN A 50 1.72 20.53 -18.03
C GLN A 50 2.33 19.44 -17.17
N ARG A 51 1.97 18.19 -17.45
CA ARG A 51 2.56 17.03 -16.82
C ARG A 51 3.94 16.87 -17.42
N PHE A 52 4.96 17.26 -16.71
CA PHE A 52 6.27 16.69 -16.95
C PHE A 52 6.12 15.17 -16.78
N LYS A 53 6.24 14.48 -17.90
CA LYS A 53 6.05 13.04 -18.00
C LYS A 53 7.31 12.34 -17.48
N ASN A 54 7.56 12.44 -16.16
CA ASN A 54 8.62 11.66 -15.54
C ASN A 54 8.19 10.20 -15.57
N GLN A 55 8.75 9.46 -16.53
CA GLN A 55 8.46 8.04 -16.75
C GLN A 55 9.16 7.15 -15.72
N VAL A 56 10.13 7.66 -14.96
CA VAL A 56 10.89 6.86 -14.00
C VAL A 56 10.31 6.99 -12.59
N ARG A 57 10.04 5.84 -11.97
CA ARG A 57 9.67 5.77 -10.57
C ARG A 57 10.90 6.00 -9.71
N ILE A 58 10.95 7.13 -9.00
CA ILE A 58 11.99 7.42 -8.01
C ILE A 58 11.65 6.62 -6.75
N PRO A 59 12.58 5.78 -6.23
CA PRO A 59 12.39 5.04 -4.99
C PRO A 59 12.11 5.99 -3.82
N LEU A 60 11.22 5.58 -2.90
CA LEU A 60 10.86 6.41 -1.75
C LEU A 60 12.06 6.68 -0.84
N ALA A 61 12.96 5.70 -0.65
CA ALA A 61 14.19 5.87 0.09
C ALA A 61 15.04 7.05 -0.46
N MET A 62 15.16 7.18 -1.79
CA MET A 62 15.93 8.28 -2.40
C MET A 62 15.24 9.64 -2.22
N LYS A 63 13.90 9.68 -2.28
CA LYS A 63 13.13 10.89 -1.97
C LYS A 63 13.32 11.31 -0.51
N LEU A 64 13.35 10.31 0.39
CA LEU A 64 13.56 10.52 1.82
C LEU A 64 14.94 11.10 2.09
N THR A 65 16.00 10.54 1.48
CA THR A 65 17.37 11.08 1.60
C THR A 65 17.45 12.53 1.13
N PHE A 66 16.80 12.86 -0.01
CA PHE A 66 16.70 14.25 -0.47
C PHE A 66 16.06 15.16 0.57
N LEU A 67 14.92 14.73 1.12
CA LEU A 67 14.17 15.53 2.10
C LEU A 67 14.92 15.67 3.43
N GLU A 68 15.63 14.64 3.87
CA GLU A 68 16.49 14.67 5.06
C GLU A 68 17.65 15.66 4.91
N GLN A 69 18.31 15.67 3.76
CA GLN A 69 19.37 16.62 3.47
C GLN A 69 18.84 18.05 3.40
N LEU A 70 17.72 18.26 2.74
CA LEU A 70 17.07 19.57 2.65
C LEU A 70 16.68 20.08 4.04
N GLU A 71 16.01 19.25 4.85
CA GLU A 71 15.62 19.58 6.22
C GLU A 71 16.84 19.93 7.08
N ALA A 72 17.90 19.10 7.05
CA ALA A 72 19.12 19.33 7.80
C ALA A 72 19.80 20.65 7.42
N SER A 73 19.87 20.95 6.12
CA SER A 73 20.47 22.21 5.62
C SER A 73 19.66 23.44 6.06
N CYS A 74 18.32 23.35 5.99
CA CYS A 74 17.43 24.42 6.44
C CYS A 74 17.49 24.60 7.97
N TYR A 75 17.63 23.52 8.74
CA TYR A 75 17.76 23.58 10.19
C TYR A 75 19.07 24.23 10.64
N LEU A 76 20.16 24.04 9.86
CA LEU A 76 21.46 24.73 10.06
C LEU A 76 21.43 26.22 9.67
N GLY A 77 20.29 26.75 9.24
CA GLY A 77 20.13 28.15 8.86
C GLY A 77 20.69 28.50 7.48
N MET A 78 20.95 27.50 6.63
CA MET A 78 21.40 27.74 5.27
C MET A 78 20.31 28.36 4.42
N ASP A 79 20.68 29.21 3.49
CA ASP A 79 19.76 29.71 2.47
C ASP A 79 19.18 28.55 1.64
N PHE A 80 17.90 28.65 1.32
CA PHE A 80 17.16 27.56 0.69
C PHE A 80 17.71 27.15 -0.68
N LEU A 81 18.20 28.11 -1.48
CA LEU A 81 18.85 27.84 -2.77
C LEU A 81 20.19 27.11 -2.60
N THR A 82 20.94 27.49 -1.56
CA THR A 82 22.17 26.80 -1.16
C THR A 82 21.87 25.35 -0.69
N ALA A 83 20.84 25.16 0.12
CA ALA A 83 20.41 23.85 0.57
C ALA A 83 20.06 22.93 -0.62
N LEU A 84 19.32 23.43 -1.61
CA LEU A 84 19.02 22.69 -2.84
C LEU A 84 20.28 22.39 -3.67
N SER A 85 21.27 23.27 -3.69
CA SER A 85 22.54 23.03 -4.39
C SER A 85 23.36 21.93 -3.73
N ILE A 86 23.40 21.86 -2.41
CA ILE A 86 24.03 20.78 -1.64
C ILE A 86 23.34 19.46 -1.93
N CYS A 87 21.99 19.44 -1.94
CA CYS A 87 21.22 18.27 -2.31
C CYS A 87 21.55 17.77 -3.72
N LEU A 88 21.81 18.67 -4.68
CA LEU A 88 22.21 18.30 -6.03
C LEU A 88 23.58 17.62 -6.10
N GLU A 89 24.55 18.12 -5.34
CA GLU A 89 25.93 17.60 -5.32
C GLU A 89 26.01 16.22 -4.67
N THR A 90 25.18 15.98 -3.66
CA THR A 90 25.16 14.72 -2.89
C THR A 90 24.31 13.63 -3.52
N MET A 91 23.47 13.93 -4.53
CA MET A 91 22.60 12.93 -5.18
C MET A 91 23.40 11.89 -5.96
N PRO A 92 23.04 10.59 -5.82
CA PRO A 92 23.71 9.51 -6.55
C PRO A 92 23.32 9.51 -8.03
N THR A 93 24.11 10.22 -8.86
CA THR A 93 23.87 10.33 -10.31
C THR A 93 24.17 9.07 -11.12
N ARG A 94 24.73 8.02 -10.48
CA ARG A 94 25.02 6.73 -11.13
C ARG A 94 23.76 5.99 -11.55
N THR A 95 22.66 6.14 -10.82
CA THR A 95 21.38 5.48 -11.12
C THR A 95 20.48 6.35 -12.01
N LYS A 96 19.63 5.72 -12.81
CA LYS A 96 18.64 6.44 -13.64
C LYS A 96 17.71 7.30 -12.78
N ALA A 97 17.24 6.74 -11.65
CA ALA A 97 16.38 7.46 -10.72
C ALA A 97 17.07 8.68 -10.08
N GLY A 98 18.36 8.55 -9.74
CA GLY A 98 19.15 9.65 -9.17
C GLY A 98 19.34 10.78 -10.17
N ARG A 99 19.65 10.47 -11.43
CA ARG A 99 19.75 11.49 -12.48
C ARG A 99 18.44 12.24 -12.70
N GLU A 100 17.31 11.54 -12.67
CA GLU A 100 15.99 12.18 -12.80
C GLU A 100 15.67 13.06 -11.59
N LEU A 101 15.94 12.58 -10.37
CA LEU A 101 15.73 13.40 -9.17
C LEU A 101 16.63 14.64 -9.19
N ALA A 102 17.88 14.50 -9.58
CA ALA A 102 18.80 15.65 -9.72
C ALA A 102 18.30 16.66 -10.77
N THR A 103 17.69 16.19 -11.87
CA THR A 103 17.07 17.07 -12.87
C THR A 103 15.88 17.84 -12.27
N VAL A 104 15.05 17.16 -11.48
CA VAL A 104 13.90 17.77 -10.79
C VAL A 104 14.40 18.81 -9.77
N ILE A 105 15.40 18.48 -8.94
CA ILE A 105 15.94 19.42 -7.94
C ILE A 105 16.53 20.66 -8.62
N ARG A 106 17.22 20.49 -9.76
CA ARG A 106 17.74 21.61 -10.55
C ARG A 106 16.64 22.52 -11.06
N ASP A 107 15.56 21.95 -11.61
CA ASP A 107 14.41 22.73 -12.08
C ASP A 107 13.66 23.42 -10.92
N LEU A 108 13.53 22.74 -9.75
CA LEU A 108 12.98 23.37 -8.55
C LEU A 108 13.83 24.57 -8.12
N ARG A 109 15.15 24.42 -8.05
CA ARG A 109 16.07 25.52 -7.73
C ARG A 109 15.92 26.70 -8.69
N ASP A 110 15.85 26.42 -10.00
CA ASP A 110 15.71 27.46 -11.03
C ASP A 110 14.35 28.19 -10.96
N LYS A 111 13.26 27.49 -10.58
CA LYS A 111 11.95 28.11 -10.35
C LYS A 111 11.94 28.99 -9.11
N ILE A 112 12.56 28.52 -8.02
CA ILE A 112 12.61 29.22 -6.74
C ILE A 112 13.52 30.47 -6.85
N SER A 113 14.63 30.38 -7.57
CA SER A 113 15.50 31.52 -7.83
C SER A 113 14.82 32.67 -8.61
N ARG A 114 13.74 32.32 -9.35
CA ARG A 114 12.84 33.27 -10.04
C ARG A 114 11.67 33.75 -9.16
N GLY A 115 11.71 33.49 -7.86
CA GLY A 115 10.68 33.93 -6.90
C GLY A 115 9.43 33.05 -6.79
N MET A 116 9.44 31.84 -7.37
CA MET A 116 8.33 30.92 -7.19
C MET A 116 8.40 30.27 -5.79
N ALA A 117 7.26 30.22 -5.06
CA ALA A 117 7.17 29.50 -3.79
C ALA A 117 7.46 28.00 -3.99
N PHE A 118 8.14 27.36 -3.02
CA PHE A 118 8.52 25.94 -3.11
C PHE A 118 7.31 25.04 -3.24
N SER A 119 6.23 25.29 -2.48
CA SER A 119 4.96 24.56 -2.62
C SER A 119 4.42 24.58 -4.04
N ARG A 120 4.48 25.73 -4.72
CA ARG A 120 4.06 25.85 -6.12
C ARG A 120 5.00 25.13 -7.08
N ALA A 121 6.30 25.17 -6.82
CA ALA A 121 7.29 24.51 -7.66
C ALA A 121 7.15 22.97 -7.62
N ILE A 122 6.92 22.37 -6.44
CA ILE A 122 6.76 20.93 -6.28
C ILE A 122 5.43 20.40 -6.89
N MET A 123 4.40 21.24 -7.06
CA MET A 123 3.15 20.85 -7.74
C MET A 123 3.34 20.40 -9.19
N PHE A 124 4.44 20.79 -9.84
CA PHE A 124 4.76 20.32 -11.21
C PHE A 124 5.19 18.86 -11.24
N TYR A 125 5.50 18.26 -10.07
CA TYR A 125 6.03 16.91 -9.94
C TYR A 125 5.15 16.01 -9.06
N PRO A 126 3.87 15.75 -9.45
CA PRO A 126 2.91 15.00 -8.63
C PRO A 126 3.30 13.52 -8.43
N ASN A 127 4.20 12.97 -9.26
CA ASN A 127 4.73 11.63 -9.11
C ASN A 127 5.80 11.52 -7.99
N ILE A 128 6.37 12.65 -7.60
CA ILE A 128 7.40 12.74 -6.56
C ILE A 128 6.80 13.28 -5.26
N PHE A 129 6.07 14.38 -5.36
CA PHE A 129 5.43 15.08 -4.25
C PHE A 129 3.91 14.91 -4.37
N ASP A 130 3.34 14.20 -3.42
CA ASP A 130 1.89 14.02 -3.34
C ASP A 130 1.17 15.30 -2.84
N GLU A 131 -0.14 15.30 -2.94
CA GLU A 131 -0.96 16.45 -2.56
C GLU A 131 -0.83 16.81 -1.07
N VAL A 132 -0.57 15.82 -0.21
CA VAL A 132 -0.33 16.06 1.23
C VAL A 132 1.00 16.77 1.45
N THR A 133 2.05 16.35 0.77
CA THR A 133 3.34 17.03 0.81
C THR A 133 3.20 18.48 0.38
N VAL A 134 2.53 18.72 -0.74
CA VAL A 134 2.25 20.09 -1.22
C VAL A 134 1.44 20.89 -0.21
N GLY A 135 0.38 20.29 0.35
CA GLY A 135 -0.48 20.94 1.34
C GLY A 135 0.24 21.32 2.62
N LEU A 136 1.09 20.42 3.16
CA LEU A 136 1.89 20.69 4.35
C LEU A 136 2.93 21.79 4.11
N ILE A 137 3.62 21.74 2.98
CA ILE A 137 4.62 22.75 2.62
C ILE A 137 3.95 24.10 2.40
N SER A 138 2.81 24.17 1.70
CA SER A 138 2.05 25.41 1.50
C SER A 138 1.60 26.02 2.82
N ALA A 139 1.05 25.21 3.72
CA ALA A 139 0.64 25.66 5.05
C ALA A 139 1.84 26.21 5.86
N GLY A 140 3.01 25.56 5.75
CA GLY A 140 4.22 26.02 6.41
C GLY A 140 4.80 27.29 5.82
N GLU A 141 4.73 27.49 4.50
CA GLU A 141 5.14 28.72 3.83
C GLU A 141 4.24 29.89 4.24
N GLU A 142 2.89 29.68 4.25
CA GLU A 142 1.93 30.69 4.65
C GLU A 142 1.99 31.04 6.14
N GLY A 143 2.26 30.01 6.97
CA GLY A 143 2.31 30.15 8.44
C GLY A 143 3.69 30.52 9.01
N GLY A 144 4.72 30.64 8.18
CA GLY A 144 6.09 30.88 8.63
C GLY A 144 6.75 29.71 9.38
N THR A 145 6.17 28.50 9.28
CA THR A 145 6.63 27.28 9.94
C THR A 145 7.21 26.25 8.93
N PHE A 146 7.94 26.75 7.95
CA PHE A 146 8.43 25.95 6.83
C PHE A 146 9.31 24.76 7.27
N ASN A 147 10.24 24.97 8.22
CA ASN A 147 11.11 23.92 8.72
C ASN A 147 10.31 22.81 9.45
N GLU A 148 9.30 23.18 10.22
CA GLU A 148 8.39 22.20 10.86
C GLU A 148 7.62 21.40 9.82
N SER A 149 7.21 22.05 8.73
CA SER A 149 6.50 21.39 7.64
C SER A 149 7.39 20.40 6.89
N LEU A 150 8.66 20.71 6.63
CA LEU A 150 9.65 19.77 6.09
C LEU A 150 9.81 18.55 7.01
N THR A 151 9.97 18.80 8.32
CA THR A 151 10.04 17.73 9.33
C THR A 151 8.80 16.83 9.32
N ASN A 152 7.62 17.42 9.20
CA ASN A 152 6.36 16.66 9.15
C ASN A 152 6.25 15.81 7.88
N VAL A 153 6.62 16.36 6.72
CA VAL A 153 6.68 15.61 5.46
C VAL A 153 7.68 14.45 5.56
N ARG A 154 8.88 14.70 6.10
CA ARG A 154 9.88 13.65 6.32
C ARG A 154 9.35 12.52 7.21
N LYS A 155 8.69 12.86 8.33
CA LYS A 155 8.07 11.87 9.23
C LYS A 155 7.02 11.02 8.51
N ILE A 156 6.19 11.62 7.65
CA ILE A 156 5.19 10.89 6.85
C ILE A 156 5.90 9.93 5.89
N TRP A 157 6.88 10.40 5.14
CA TRP A 157 7.58 9.58 4.16
C TRP A 157 8.40 8.46 4.81
N ALA A 158 9.11 8.75 5.91
CA ALA A 158 9.86 7.76 6.68
C ALA A 158 8.93 6.67 7.22
N ARG A 159 7.77 7.05 7.75
CA ARG A 159 6.80 6.08 8.25
C ARG A 159 6.18 5.23 7.15
N ASN A 160 5.88 5.81 6.01
CA ASN A 160 5.37 5.07 4.85
C ASN A 160 6.38 4.03 4.34
N GLU A 161 7.68 4.36 4.36
CA GLU A 161 8.74 3.41 3.99
C GLU A 161 8.89 2.31 5.04
N ASP A 162 8.88 2.65 6.32
CA ASP A 162 8.93 1.69 7.43
C ASP A 162 7.75 0.71 7.37
N LEU A 163 6.52 1.19 7.20
CA LEU A 163 5.34 0.34 7.04
C LEU A 163 5.45 -0.59 5.81
N ARG A 164 5.90 -0.04 4.69
CA ARG A 164 6.14 -0.83 3.48
C ARG A 164 7.18 -1.93 3.72
N HIS A 165 8.27 -1.58 4.39
CA HIS A 165 9.34 -2.52 4.73
C HIS A 165 8.84 -3.64 5.64
N ARG A 166 8.09 -3.31 6.70
CA ARG A 166 7.48 -4.29 7.62
C ARG A 166 6.55 -5.27 6.91
N VAL A 167 5.68 -4.76 6.02
CA VAL A 167 4.79 -5.62 5.22
C VAL A 167 5.57 -6.53 4.27
N LEU A 168 6.64 -6.02 3.64
CA LEU A 168 7.49 -6.83 2.78
C LEU A 168 8.24 -7.91 3.58
N MET A 169 8.81 -7.55 4.74
CA MET A 169 9.51 -8.49 5.62
C MET A 169 8.60 -9.60 6.13
N MET A 170 7.32 -9.29 6.39
CA MET A 170 6.32 -10.30 6.75
C MET A 170 6.14 -11.36 5.64
N LEU A 171 6.32 -10.99 4.37
CA LEU A 171 6.14 -11.90 3.23
C LEU A 171 7.42 -12.65 2.82
N ILE A 172 8.61 -12.16 3.23
CA ILE A 172 9.89 -12.76 2.84
C ILE A 172 10.04 -14.17 3.44
N TYR A 173 9.75 -14.34 4.72
CA TYR A 173 9.88 -15.63 5.38
C TYR A 173 8.97 -16.71 4.72
N PRO A 174 7.65 -16.48 4.56
CA PRO A 174 6.80 -17.38 3.79
C PRO A 174 7.32 -17.69 2.38
N ALA A 175 7.83 -16.68 1.68
CA ALA A 175 8.36 -16.86 0.33
C ALA A 175 9.59 -17.78 0.30
N ILE A 176 10.51 -17.66 1.28
CA ILE A 176 11.68 -18.53 1.40
C ILE A 176 11.26 -19.97 1.69
N VAL A 177 10.38 -20.17 2.69
CA VAL A 177 9.89 -21.49 3.07
C VAL A 177 9.17 -22.16 1.90
N PHE A 178 8.32 -21.41 1.20
CA PHE A 178 7.58 -21.92 0.05
C PHE A 178 8.51 -22.27 -1.12
N THR A 179 9.55 -21.47 -1.36
CA THR A 179 10.54 -21.74 -2.39
C THR A 179 11.34 -23.01 -2.06
N ALA A 180 11.77 -23.17 -0.80
CA ALA A 180 12.45 -24.38 -0.35
C ALA A 180 11.55 -25.63 -0.51
N ALA A 181 10.27 -25.49 -0.14
CA ALA A 181 9.27 -26.54 -0.31
C ALA A 181 9.12 -27.00 -1.76
N ILE A 182 9.00 -26.04 -2.67
CA ILE A 182 8.92 -26.31 -4.11
C ILE A 182 10.17 -27.05 -4.58
N GLY A 183 11.35 -26.67 -4.08
CA GLY A 183 12.61 -27.35 -4.38
C GLY A 183 12.62 -28.82 -3.91
N VAL A 184 12.11 -29.09 -2.71
CA VAL A 184 11.99 -30.44 -2.17
C VAL A 184 11.00 -31.28 -2.99
N VAL A 185 9.79 -30.73 -3.26
CA VAL A 185 8.78 -31.42 -4.09
C VAL A 185 9.32 -31.69 -5.49
N TRP A 186 9.99 -30.71 -6.09
CA TRP A 186 10.65 -30.89 -7.39
C TRP A 186 11.66 -32.03 -7.38
N LEU A 187 12.55 -32.07 -6.38
CA LEU A 187 13.55 -33.13 -6.24
C LEU A 187 12.90 -34.51 -6.06
N LEU A 188 11.88 -34.60 -5.22
CA LEU A 188 11.14 -35.86 -5.02
C LEU A 188 10.48 -36.33 -6.31
N MET A 189 9.79 -35.43 -7.02
CA MET A 189 9.03 -35.76 -8.23
C MET A 189 9.92 -36.12 -9.43
N THR A 190 11.10 -35.52 -9.54
CA THR A 190 11.99 -35.74 -10.70
C THR A 190 13.01 -36.87 -10.50
N HIS A 191 13.40 -37.16 -9.25
CA HIS A 191 14.46 -38.13 -8.96
C HIS A 191 13.97 -39.31 -8.13
N VAL A 192 13.25 -39.07 -7.05
CA VAL A 192 12.89 -40.14 -6.10
C VAL A 192 11.72 -40.97 -6.60
N VAL A 193 10.60 -40.31 -6.91
CA VAL A 193 9.36 -41.00 -7.34
C VAL A 193 9.58 -41.85 -8.59
N PRO A 194 10.29 -41.44 -9.65
CA PRO A 194 10.53 -42.28 -10.83
C PRO A 194 11.29 -43.57 -10.53
N GLN A 195 12.25 -43.55 -9.60
CA GLN A 195 12.99 -44.73 -9.20
C GLN A 195 12.09 -45.79 -8.54
N PHE A 196 11.20 -45.35 -7.64
CA PHE A 196 10.20 -46.22 -7.01
C PHE A 196 9.20 -46.77 -8.02
N ILE A 197 8.74 -45.97 -8.96
CA ILE A 197 7.80 -46.39 -10.02
C ILE A 197 8.48 -47.42 -10.91
N GLY A 198 9.78 -47.27 -11.22
CA GLY A 198 10.54 -48.28 -11.99
C GLY A 198 10.50 -49.65 -11.33
N VAL A 199 10.83 -49.71 -10.04
CA VAL A 199 10.81 -50.96 -9.25
C VAL A 199 9.38 -51.57 -9.20
N LEU A 200 8.37 -50.76 -8.97
CA LEU A 200 6.98 -51.24 -8.90
C LEU A 200 6.46 -51.77 -10.24
N SER A 201 6.88 -51.14 -11.35
CA SER A 201 6.45 -51.57 -12.70
C SER A 201 7.02 -52.96 -13.09
N GLU A 202 8.18 -53.33 -12.57
CA GLU A 202 8.77 -54.66 -12.75
C GLU A 202 7.98 -55.75 -12.02
N MET A 203 7.31 -55.38 -10.91
CA MET A 203 6.52 -56.36 -10.10
C MET A 203 5.15 -56.66 -10.66
N LYS A 204 4.68 -55.98 -11.73
CA LYS A 204 3.37 -56.13 -12.42
C LYS A 204 2.15 -56.10 -11.50
N VAL A 205 2.20 -55.33 -10.43
CA VAL A 205 1.11 -55.16 -9.45
C VAL A 205 0.18 -54.02 -9.84
N ASP A 206 -1.11 -54.14 -9.60
CA ASP A 206 -2.10 -53.08 -9.79
C ASP A 206 -1.84 -51.95 -8.79
N LEU A 207 -1.51 -50.75 -9.31
CA LEU A 207 -1.14 -49.59 -8.49
C LEU A 207 -2.43 -48.94 -7.90
N PRO A 208 -2.44 -48.61 -6.62
CA PRO A 208 -3.50 -47.81 -5.99
C PRO A 208 -3.69 -46.43 -6.65
N MET A 209 -4.94 -45.87 -6.53
CA MET A 209 -5.28 -44.57 -7.11
C MET A 209 -4.33 -43.42 -6.72
N PRO A 210 -3.93 -43.27 -5.44
CA PRO A 210 -2.97 -42.22 -5.05
C PRO A 210 -1.62 -42.35 -5.77
N THR A 211 -1.14 -43.57 -5.95
CA THR A 211 0.13 -43.86 -6.65
C THR A 211 0.01 -43.57 -8.15
N LYS A 212 -1.14 -43.90 -8.79
CA LYS A 212 -1.41 -43.56 -10.20
C LYS A 212 -1.39 -42.06 -10.44
N ILE A 213 -2.02 -41.24 -9.55
CA ILE A 213 -2.00 -39.80 -9.63
C ILE A 213 -0.56 -39.27 -9.50
N LEU A 214 0.18 -39.77 -8.50
CA LEU A 214 1.58 -39.39 -8.29
C LEU A 214 2.45 -39.72 -9.51
N MET A 215 2.22 -40.89 -10.14
CA MET A 215 2.91 -41.33 -11.35
C MET A 215 2.70 -40.35 -12.51
N VAL A 216 1.46 -39.94 -12.78
CA VAL A 216 1.14 -38.99 -13.84
C VAL A 216 1.85 -37.65 -13.60
N ILE A 217 1.81 -37.13 -12.36
CA ILE A 217 2.47 -35.87 -11.98
C ILE A 217 4.00 -36.03 -12.12
N SER A 218 4.57 -37.15 -11.67
CA SER A 218 6.01 -37.42 -11.75
C SER A 218 6.49 -37.57 -13.19
N GLN A 219 5.78 -38.29 -14.04
CA GLN A 219 6.11 -38.43 -15.47
C GLN A 219 6.07 -37.09 -16.19
N PHE A 220 5.04 -36.28 -15.93
CA PHE A 220 4.96 -34.91 -16.45
C PHE A 220 6.13 -34.06 -15.99
N SER A 221 6.48 -34.15 -14.70
CA SER A 221 7.58 -33.39 -14.10
C SER A 221 8.97 -33.84 -14.60
N SER A 222 9.13 -35.13 -14.88
CA SER A 222 10.39 -35.68 -15.43
C SER A 222 10.57 -35.28 -16.90
N HIS A 223 9.47 -35.20 -17.65
CA HIS A 223 9.51 -34.77 -19.05
C HIS A 223 9.72 -33.24 -19.18
N TYR A 224 9.17 -32.46 -18.23
CA TYR A 224 9.31 -31.02 -18.15
C TYR A 224 9.81 -30.58 -16.76
N PRO A 225 11.08 -30.80 -16.42
CA PRO A 225 11.58 -30.62 -15.04
C PRO A 225 11.45 -29.17 -14.52
N TRP A 226 11.38 -28.21 -15.42
CA TRP A 226 11.23 -26.80 -15.06
C TRP A 226 9.78 -26.36 -14.75
N THR A 227 8.77 -27.20 -15.01
CA THR A 227 7.36 -26.81 -14.84
C THR A 227 7.00 -26.57 -13.38
N ILE A 228 7.36 -27.45 -12.45
CA ILE A 228 7.11 -27.27 -11.02
C ILE A 228 7.78 -25.99 -10.53
N LEU A 229 9.01 -25.77 -10.96
CA LEU A 229 9.80 -24.58 -10.58
C LEU A 229 9.18 -23.29 -11.15
N LEU A 230 8.76 -23.29 -12.42
CA LEU A 230 8.10 -22.17 -13.06
C LEU A 230 6.75 -21.85 -12.42
N VAL A 231 5.92 -22.86 -12.13
CA VAL A 231 4.64 -22.68 -11.44
C VAL A 231 4.87 -22.14 -10.03
N GLY A 232 5.85 -22.69 -9.31
CA GLY A 232 6.18 -22.24 -7.97
C GLY A 232 6.70 -20.80 -7.94
N VAL A 233 7.65 -20.46 -8.80
CA VAL A 233 8.18 -19.09 -8.95
C VAL A 233 7.06 -18.14 -9.39
N GLY A 234 6.20 -18.55 -10.34
CA GLY A 234 5.04 -17.78 -10.79
C GLY A 234 4.06 -17.49 -9.65
N LEU A 235 3.83 -18.45 -8.76
CA LEU A 235 2.96 -18.31 -7.60
C LEU A 235 3.56 -17.36 -6.55
N VAL A 236 4.87 -17.47 -6.28
CA VAL A 236 5.59 -16.54 -5.38
C VAL A 236 5.59 -15.13 -5.94
N VAL A 237 5.91 -14.94 -7.22
CA VAL A 237 5.87 -13.63 -7.89
C VAL A 237 4.45 -13.07 -7.90
N GLY A 238 3.44 -13.91 -8.15
CA GLY A 238 2.03 -13.52 -8.09
C GLY A 238 1.63 -13.02 -6.70
N LEU A 239 2.02 -13.73 -5.64
CA LEU A 239 1.79 -13.34 -4.24
C LEU A 239 2.47 -12.00 -3.92
N LEU A 240 3.71 -11.80 -4.34
CA LEU A 240 4.44 -10.54 -4.12
C LEU A 240 3.85 -9.36 -4.90
N GLN A 241 3.24 -9.61 -6.07
CA GLN A 241 2.59 -8.59 -6.89
C GLN A 241 1.11 -8.35 -6.51
N LEU A 242 0.50 -9.23 -5.71
CA LEU A 242 -0.90 -9.13 -5.29
C LEU A 242 -1.28 -7.74 -4.74
N PRO A 243 -0.48 -7.10 -3.86
CA PRO A 243 -0.78 -5.76 -3.35
C PRO A 243 -0.84 -4.69 -4.44
N ALA A 244 0.00 -4.80 -5.47
CA ALA A 244 -0.01 -3.85 -6.59
C ALA A 244 -1.24 -4.07 -7.48
N PHE A 245 -1.62 -5.30 -7.74
CA PHE A 245 -2.77 -5.67 -8.56
C PHE A 245 -4.11 -5.32 -7.88
N VAL A 246 -4.22 -5.54 -6.57
CA VAL A 246 -5.40 -5.14 -5.77
C VAL A 246 -5.60 -3.62 -5.80
N ARG A 247 -4.52 -2.84 -5.78
CA ARG A 247 -4.58 -1.37 -5.85
C ARG A 247 -5.19 -0.85 -7.17
N THR A 248 -5.03 -1.59 -8.25
CA THR A 248 -5.48 -1.14 -9.59
C THR A 248 -6.92 -1.54 -9.88
N ASN A 249 -7.45 -2.60 -9.26
CA ASN A 249 -8.76 -3.18 -9.57
C ASN A 249 -9.77 -2.98 -8.42
N PRO A 250 -10.78 -2.10 -8.57
CA PRO A 250 -11.76 -1.81 -7.50
C PRO A 250 -12.59 -3.02 -7.07
N ARG A 251 -12.89 -3.97 -8.00
CA ARG A 251 -13.68 -5.17 -7.72
C ARG A 251 -12.91 -6.17 -6.84
N LEU A 252 -11.63 -6.40 -7.17
CA LEU A 252 -10.75 -7.27 -6.39
C LEU A 252 -10.49 -6.68 -4.99
N HIS A 253 -10.38 -5.35 -4.90
CA HIS A 253 -10.24 -4.67 -3.64
C HIS A 253 -11.42 -4.97 -2.68
N GLY A 254 -12.66 -4.93 -3.18
CA GLY A 254 -13.84 -5.29 -2.39
C GLY A 254 -13.82 -6.74 -1.91
N PHE A 255 -13.34 -7.67 -2.74
CA PHE A 255 -13.20 -9.08 -2.36
C PHE A 255 -12.12 -9.29 -1.29
N VAL A 256 -10.95 -8.68 -1.46
CA VAL A 256 -9.84 -8.79 -0.50
C VAL A 256 -10.19 -8.19 0.87
N LEU A 257 -10.93 -7.08 0.90
CA LEU A 257 -11.43 -6.50 2.16
C LEU A 257 -12.41 -7.41 2.92
N ARG A 258 -13.09 -8.33 2.24
CA ARG A 258 -13.98 -9.32 2.88
C ARG A 258 -13.22 -10.52 3.45
N THR A 259 -11.95 -10.71 3.11
CA THR A 259 -11.14 -11.79 3.68
C THR A 259 -10.81 -11.48 5.15
N PRO A 260 -10.92 -12.48 6.06
CA PRO A 260 -10.77 -12.22 7.51
C PRO A 260 -9.36 -11.74 7.90
N ILE A 261 -8.32 -12.25 7.23
CA ILE A 261 -6.92 -11.92 7.56
C ILE A 261 -6.47 -10.65 6.82
N PHE A 262 -6.53 -10.66 5.48
CA PHE A 262 -6.01 -9.54 4.68
C PHE A 262 -6.91 -8.30 4.74
N GLY A 263 -8.23 -8.47 4.83
CA GLY A 263 -9.16 -7.35 4.94
C GLY A 263 -8.93 -6.54 6.22
N ARG A 264 -8.76 -7.22 7.37
CA ARG A 264 -8.46 -6.57 8.65
C ARG A 264 -7.12 -5.87 8.65
N LEU A 265 -6.08 -6.49 8.05
CA LEU A 265 -4.76 -5.86 7.89
C LEU A 265 -4.85 -4.57 7.08
N ILE A 266 -5.54 -4.60 5.93
CA ILE A 266 -5.71 -3.43 5.06
C ILE A 266 -6.48 -2.32 5.77
N LEU A 267 -7.56 -2.65 6.49
CA LEU A 267 -8.31 -1.65 7.26
C LEU A 267 -7.45 -1.01 8.35
N LEU A 268 -6.68 -1.79 9.11
CA LEU A 268 -5.76 -1.25 10.12
C LEU A 268 -4.68 -0.36 9.51
N LEU A 269 -4.11 -0.75 8.35
CA LEU A 269 -3.16 0.10 7.61
C LEU A 269 -3.80 1.42 7.18
N LEU A 270 -5.02 1.39 6.65
CA LEU A 270 -5.72 2.59 6.21
C LEU A 270 -6.07 3.50 7.39
N ARG A 271 -6.51 2.93 8.52
CA ARG A 271 -6.81 3.64 9.76
C ARG A 271 -5.58 4.30 10.37
N ALA A 272 -4.48 3.57 10.47
CA ALA A 272 -3.22 4.11 11.00
C ALA A 272 -2.67 5.24 10.13
N ASN A 273 -2.66 5.06 8.79
CA ASN A 273 -2.21 6.09 7.86
C ASN A 273 -3.10 7.33 7.89
N PHE A 274 -4.42 7.15 7.92
CA PHE A 274 -5.36 8.27 8.05
C PHE A 274 -5.13 9.06 9.33
N SER A 275 -5.13 8.37 10.48
CA SER A 275 -5.00 9.01 11.79
C SER A 275 -3.70 9.80 11.89
N ARG A 276 -2.58 9.22 11.42
CA ARG A 276 -1.29 9.90 11.43
C ARG A 276 -1.25 11.13 10.52
N THR A 277 -1.69 10.96 9.27
CA THR A 277 -1.71 12.08 8.31
C THR A 277 -2.64 13.19 8.78
N PHE A 278 -3.81 12.84 9.28
CA PHE A 278 -4.77 13.79 9.82
C PHE A 278 -4.20 14.54 11.03
N ALA A 279 -3.56 13.82 11.98
CA ALA A 279 -2.91 14.44 13.14
C ALA A 279 -1.81 15.43 12.74
N GLN A 280 -0.97 15.08 11.76
CA GLN A 280 0.11 15.95 11.26
C GLN A 280 -0.43 17.19 10.53
N LEU A 281 -1.49 17.03 9.73
CA LEU A 281 -2.16 18.15 9.07
C LEU A 281 -2.80 19.10 10.11
N LYS A 282 -3.42 18.55 11.16
CA LYS A 282 -3.98 19.34 12.26
C LYS A 282 -2.87 20.05 13.06
N GLN A 283 -1.74 19.41 13.31
CA GLN A 283 -0.57 20.03 13.93
C GLN A 283 -0.04 21.21 13.09
N ALA A 284 -0.03 21.04 11.75
CA ALA A 284 0.33 22.11 10.81
C ALA A 284 -0.79 23.17 10.62
N ARG A 285 -1.81 23.17 11.51
CA ARG A 285 -2.94 24.11 11.50
C ARG A 285 -3.79 24.11 10.20
N VAL A 286 -3.72 23.02 9.43
CA VAL A 286 -4.57 22.83 8.25
C VAL A 286 -6.03 22.67 8.71
N THR A 287 -6.95 23.33 8.02
CA THR A 287 -8.39 23.24 8.33
C THR A 287 -8.89 21.80 8.20
N THR A 288 -9.86 21.40 9.01
CA THR A 288 -10.39 20.02 9.04
C THR A 288 -10.90 19.57 7.67
N THR A 289 -11.60 20.44 6.94
CA THR A 289 -12.07 20.17 5.58
C THR A 289 -10.94 19.91 4.59
N HIS A 290 -9.91 20.74 4.63
CA HIS A 290 -8.75 20.57 3.75
C HIS A 290 -7.92 19.32 4.12
N ALA A 291 -7.75 19.04 5.41
CA ALA A 291 -7.10 17.83 5.89
C ALA A 291 -7.85 16.55 5.45
N LEU A 292 -9.18 16.56 5.47
CA LEU A 292 -9.99 15.45 4.96
C LEU A 292 -9.83 15.24 3.46
N ILE A 293 -9.78 16.32 2.66
CA ILE A 293 -9.54 16.25 1.21
C ILE A 293 -8.19 15.57 0.95
N LEU A 294 -7.13 16.02 1.63
CA LEU A 294 -5.79 15.47 1.49
C LEU A 294 -5.73 13.98 1.92
N CYS A 295 -6.33 13.63 3.06
CA CYS A 295 -6.41 12.25 3.54
C CYS A 295 -7.19 11.33 2.58
N ARG A 296 -8.28 11.83 1.98
CA ARG A 296 -9.02 11.11 0.95
C ARG A 296 -8.13 10.78 -0.25
N ASP A 297 -7.37 11.75 -0.74
CA ASP A 297 -6.62 11.63 -1.98
C ASP A 297 -5.36 10.76 -1.83
N LEU A 298 -4.81 10.65 -0.63
CA LEU A 298 -3.75 9.69 -0.29
C LEU A 298 -4.20 8.24 -0.30
N SER A 299 -5.46 7.97 0.05
CA SER A 299 -5.91 6.59 0.16
C SER A 299 -6.01 5.93 -1.22
N TRP A 300 -5.40 4.76 -1.37
CA TRP A 300 -5.53 3.93 -2.56
C TRP A 300 -6.84 3.13 -2.59
N SER A 301 -7.55 3.00 -1.45
CA SER A 301 -8.80 2.27 -1.32
C SER A 301 -9.99 3.11 -1.76
N TYR A 302 -10.75 2.63 -2.75
CA TYR A 302 -11.96 3.31 -3.21
C TYR A 302 -13.04 3.40 -2.13
N GLN A 303 -13.21 2.35 -1.31
CA GLN A 303 -14.20 2.32 -0.23
C GLN A 303 -13.84 3.32 0.87
N TYR A 304 -12.55 3.38 1.24
CA TYR A 304 -12.07 4.35 2.22
C TYR A 304 -12.21 5.79 1.72
N ARG A 305 -11.84 6.04 0.46
CA ARG A 305 -12.06 7.34 -0.20
C ARG A 305 -13.52 7.76 -0.19
N SER A 306 -14.42 6.82 -0.47
CA SER A 306 -15.86 7.07 -0.46
C SER A 306 -16.35 7.42 0.94
N ALA A 307 -15.91 6.73 1.98
CA ALA A 307 -16.26 7.02 3.37
C ALA A 307 -15.75 8.41 3.80
N VAL A 308 -14.49 8.74 3.51
CA VAL A 308 -13.93 10.08 3.78
C VAL A 308 -14.67 11.16 3.01
N ALA A 309 -15.06 10.91 1.75
CA ALA A 309 -15.81 11.86 0.95
C ALA A 309 -17.21 12.11 1.50
N ARG A 310 -17.89 11.06 2.03
CA ARG A 310 -19.19 11.25 2.73
C ARG A 310 -19.03 12.04 4.02
N ALA A 311 -18.00 11.73 4.82
CA ALA A 311 -17.71 12.50 6.03
C ALA A 311 -17.40 13.97 5.71
N LEU A 312 -16.60 14.23 4.66
CA LEU A 312 -16.30 15.59 4.19
C LEU A 312 -17.55 16.40 3.88
N VAL A 313 -18.51 15.82 3.14
CA VAL A 313 -19.78 16.52 2.82
C VAL A 313 -20.54 16.93 4.09
N LYS A 314 -20.57 16.07 5.10
CA LYS A 314 -21.25 16.37 6.37
C LYS A 314 -20.53 17.45 7.17
N VAL A 315 -19.20 17.38 7.25
CA VAL A 315 -18.37 18.37 7.94
C VAL A 315 -18.46 19.75 7.27
N GLN A 316 -18.49 19.80 5.93
CA GLN A 316 -18.67 21.06 5.19
C GLN A 316 -20.04 21.73 5.43
N ARG A 317 -21.03 20.95 5.85
CA ARG A 317 -22.34 21.44 6.28
C ARG A 317 -22.40 21.82 7.77
N GLY A 318 -21.26 21.86 8.45
CA GLY A 318 -21.17 22.17 9.88
C GLY A 318 -21.43 21.00 10.82
N GLY A 319 -21.50 19.77 10.30
CA GLY A 319 -21.66 18.57 11.12
C GLY A 319 -20.37 18.20 11.88
N SER A 320 -20.52 17.51 13.04
CA SER A 320 -19.40 16.96 13.80
C SER A 320 -18.65 15.92 12.97
N LEU A 321 -17.31 15.98 13.00
CA LEU A 321 -16.43 15.04 12.32
C LEU A 321 -16.59 13.61 12.88
N ALA A 322 -16.69 13.48 14.21
CA ALA A 322 -16.89 12.20 14.86
C ALA A 322 -18.20 11.53 14.43
N LYS A 323 -19.31 12.29 14.41
CA LYS A 323 -20.60 11.78 13.92
C LYS A 323 -20.56 11.44 12.44
N ALA A 324 -19.91 12.28 11.62
CA ALA A 324 -19.80 12.06 10.19
C ALA A 324 -19.01 10.77 9.86
N MET A 325 -17.98 10.44 10.65
CA MET A 325 -17.20 9.20 10.50
C MET A 325 -17.88 8.00 11.16
N GLY A 326 -18.68 8.21 12.19
CA GLY A 326 -19.43 7.16 12.88
C GLY A 326 -20.41 6.41 11.97
N ASP A 327 -20.95 7.06 10.94
CA ASP A 327 -21.85 6.41 9.96
C ASP A 327 -21.13 5.34 9.10
N ASP A 328 -19.81 5.38 9.05
CA ASP A 328 -18.94 4.44 8.36
C ASP A 328 -17.96 3.79 9.36
N SER A 329 -18.42 3.50 10.61
CA SER A 329 -17.60 2.94 11.69
C SER A 329 -16.96 1.59 11.34
N ASP A 330 -17.58 0.81 10.48
CA ASP A 330 -17.01 -0.42 9.89
C ASP A 330 -15.68 -0.16 9.15
N ILE A 331 -15.55 1.01 8.51
CA ILE A 331 -14.35 1.42 7.78
C ILE A 331 -13.37 2.14 8.72
N PHE A 332 -13.82 3.15 9.47
CA PHE A 332 -12.94 3.97 10.32
C PHE A 332 -12.59 3.27 11.64
N GLY A 333 -13.49 2.45 12.19
CA GLY A 333 -13.35 1.78 13.48
C GLY A 333 -13.71 2.68 14.67
N ASP A 334 -14.24 2.06 15.71
CA ASP A 334 -14.75 2.76 16.89
C ASP A 334 -13.68 3.58 17.61
N LEU A 335 -12.41 3.14 17.56
CA LEU A 335 -11.31 3.84 18.20
C LEU A 335 -11.06 5.22 17.56
N ILE A 336 -11.14 5.35 16.23
CA ILE A 336 -11.02 6.64 15.54
C ILE A 336 -12.24 7.52 15.85
N VAL A 337 -13.44 6.95 15.77
CA VAL A 337 -14.69 7.70 16.01
C VAL A 337 -14.72 8.25 17.44
N SER A 338 -14.42 7.43 18.43
CA SER A 338 -14.37 7.82 19.85
C SER A 338 -13.27 8.84 20.14
N GLY A 339 -12.07 8.65 19.52
CA GLY A 339 -10.95 9.56 19.66
C GLY A 339 -11.25 10.95 19.08
N LEU A 340 -11.92 11.00 17.92
CA LEU A 340 -12.36 12.25 17.31
C LEU A 340 -13.47 12.93 18.13
N ALA A 341 -14.41 12.15 18.69
CA ALA A 341 -15.44 12.67 19.58
C ALA A 341 -14.85 13.31 20.84
N PHE A 342 -13.85 12.64 21.44
CA PHE A 342 -13.13 13.19 22.59
C PHE A 342 -12.39 14.47 22.24
N MET A 343 -11.72 14.51 21.08
CA MET A 343 -11.02 15.71 20.60
C MET A 343 -11.99 16.89 20.39
N GLU A 344 -13.13 16.65 19.74
CA GLU A 344 -14.15 17.70 19.53
C GLU A 344 -14.72 18.24 20.87
N ALA A 345 -14.92 17.35 21.84
CA ALA A 345 -15.43 17.70 23.16
C ALA A 345 -14.42 18.45 24.03
N SER A 346 -13.14 18.09 23.95
CA SER A 346 -12.07 18.65 24.79
C SER A 346 -11.44 19.91 24.20
N GLY A 347 -11.68 20.23 22.93
CA GLY A 347 -10.98 21.30 22.20
C GLY A 347 -9.47 21.06 22.04
N SER A 348 -9.00 19.85 22.32
CA SER A 348 -7.58 19.45 22.30
C SER A 348 -7.18 19.03 20.89
N ASP A 349 -6.41 19.86 20.19
CA ASP A 349 -6.25 19.72 18.74
C ASP A 349 -5.33 18.58 18.27
N SER A 350 -4.14 18.44 18.78
CA SER A 350 -3.14 17.57 18.13
C SER A 350 -2.62 16.41 19.00
N GLU A 351 -2.43 16.64 20.30
CA GLU A 351 -1.79 15.63 21.16
C GLU A 351 -2.65 14.37 21.33
N GLY A 352 -3.97 14.54 21.50
CA GLY A 352 -4.91 13.42 21.57
C GLY A 352 -4.93 12.58 20.29
N LEU A 353 -4.83 13.23 19.13
CA LEU A 353 -4.73 12.55 17.82
C LEU A 353 -3.43 11.75 17.68
N PHE A 354 -2.30 12.26 18.17
CA PHE A 354 -1.05 11.50 18.16
C PHE A 354 -1.09 10.28 19.08
N ARG A 355 -1.71 10.41 20.25
CA ARG A 355 -1.92 9.26 21.17
C ARG A 355 -2.80 8.19 20.49
N LEU A 356 -3.89 8.60 19.86
CA LEU A 356 -4.77 7.73 19.08
C LEU A 356 -4.00 7.03 17.95
N THR A 357 -3.21 7.78 17.22
CA THR A 357 -2.36 7.24 16.13
C THR A 357 -1.41 6.16 16.64
N ASN A 358 -0.73 6.42 17.75
CA ASN A 358 0.20 5.45 18.36
C ASN A 358 -0.52 4.16 18.80
N LEU A 359 -1.76 4.26 19.30
CA LEU A 359 -2.57 3.07 19.61
C LEU A 359 -2.92 2.26 18.37
N LEU A 360 -3.35 2.91 17.29
CA LEU A 360 -3.66 2.26 16.02
C LEU A 360 -2.43 1.58 15.41
N GLU A 361 -1.28 2.22 15.50
CA GLU A 361 -0.02 1.64 15.01
C GLU A 361 0.40 0.42 15.83
N ARG A 362 0.26 0.46 17.17
CA ARG A 362 0.49 -0.72 18.00
C ARG A 362 -0.47 -1.86 17.67
N GLN A 363 -1.74 -1.57 17.42
CA GLN A 363 -2.70 -2.57 16.97
C GLN A 363 -2.29 -3.19 15.63
N LEU A 364 -1.84 -2.36 14.69
CA LEU A 364 -1.33 -2.82 13.40
C LEU A 364 -0.11 -3.73 13.56
N ASP A 365 0.88 -3.30 14.35
CA ASP A 365 2.10 -4.07 14.62
C ASP A 365 1.79 -5.40 15.30
N SER A 366 0.89 -5.40 16.30
CA SER A 366 0.42 -6.62 16.97
C SER A 366 -0.30 -7.56 16.00
N TYR A 367 -1.12 -7.02 15.10
CA TYR A 367 -1.82 -7.81 14.10
C TYR A 367 -0.87 -8.43 13.08
N ILE A 368 0.10 -7.67 12.57
CA ILE A 368 1.15 -8.17 11.66
C ILE A 368 1.92 -9.33 12.31
N ASN A 369 2.33 -9.17 13.56
CA ASN A 369 3.04 -10.21 14.31
C ASN A 369 2.16 -11.45 14.55
N GLY A 370 0.89 -11.25 14.90
CA GLY A 370 -0.07 -12.35 15.09
C GLY A 370 -0.31 -13.15 13.81
N VAL A 371 -0.48 -12.48 12.68
CA VAL A 371 -0.62 -13.16 11.37
C VAL A 371 0.62 -13.98 11.05
N ARG A 372 1.82 -13.44 11.29
CA ARG A 372 3.07 -14.16 11.07
C ARG A 372 3.14 -15.43 11.92
N GLN A 373 2.82 -15.35 13.22
CA GLN A 373 2.84 -16.51 14.12
C GLN A 373 1.87 -17.62 13.71
N VAL A 374 0.73 -17.28 13.10
CA VAL A 374 -0.26 -18.26 12.63
C VAL A 374 0.16 -18.87 11.28
N LEU A 375 0.85 -18.11 10.43
CA LEU A 375 1.31 -18.61 9.13
C LEU A 375 2.34 -19.73 9.28
N ASP A 376 3.24 -19.66 10.26
CA ASP A 376 4.31 -20.65 10.46
C ASP A 376 3.76 -22.08 10.66
N PRO A 377 2.84 -22.37 11.61
CA PRO A 377 2.22 -23.69 11.77
C PRO A 377 1.44 -24.16 10.52
N ILE A 378 0.76 -23.22 9.84
CA ILE A 378 0.01 -23.54 8.63
C ILE A 378 0.94 -24.03 7.52
N PHE A 379 2.09 -23.36 7.33
CA PHE A 379 3.08 -23.79 6.33
C PHE A 379 3.71 -25.13 6.68
N ILE A 380 4.06 -25.37 7.94
CA ILE A 380 4.60 -26.66 8.39
C ILE A 380 3.59 -27.78 8.14
N LEU A 381 2.32 -27.57 8.51
CA LEU A 381 1.24 -28.52 8.27
C LEU A 381 1.04 -28.81 6.77
N PHE A 382 0.98 -27.75 5.97
CA PHE A 382 0.82 -27.85 4.52
C PHE A 382 1.96 -28.66 3.87
N LEU A 383 3.20 -28.37 4.27
CA LEU A 383 4.40 -29.11 3.82
C LEU A 383 4.36 -30.57 4.28
N GLY A 384 3.99 -30.81 5.53
CA GLY A 384 3.86 -32.14 6.09
C GLY A 384 2.83 -33.00 5.32
N ILE A 385 1.69 -32.39 4.96
CA ILE A 385 0.66 -33.05 4.16
C ILE A 385 1.17 -33.37 2.75
N ILE A 386 1.85 -32.45 2.10
CA ILE A 386 2.38 -32.69 0.73
C ILE A 386 3.47 -33.77 0.76
N ILE A 387 4.49 -33.61 1.59
CA ILE A 387 5.60 -34.55 1.65
C ILE A 387 5.13 -35.91 2.18
N GLY A 388 4.31 -35.91 3.24
CA GLY A 388 3.70 -37.13 3.78
C GLY A 388 2.81 -37.86 2.77
N GLY A 389 2.03 -37.11 1.98
CA GLY A 389 1.21 -37.64 0.88
C GLY A 389 2.06 -38.28 -0.23
N ILE A 390 3.18 -37.65 -0.62
CA ILE A 390 4.11 -38.22 -1.60
C ILE A 390 4.72 -39.52 -1.07
N VAL A 391 5.23 -39.50 0.17
CA VAL A 391 5.82 -40.68 0.81
C VAL A 391 4.79 -41.78 0.94
N PHE A 392 3.61 -41.50 1.47
CA PHE A 392 2.52 -42.46 1.60
C PHE A 392 2.14 -43.09 0.25
N ALA A 393 1.90 -42.27 -0.79
CA ALA A 393 1.54 -42.78 -2.11
C ALA A 393 2.67 -43.61 -2.78
N THR A 394 3.92 -43.36 -2.39
CA THR A 394 5.08 -44.12 -2.90
C THR A 394 5.21 -45.47 -2.20
N PHE A 395 4.92 -45.58 -0.90
CA PHE A 395 5.08 -46.81 -0.12
C PHE A 395 3.80 -47.65 -0.06
N LEU A 396 2.64 -47.12 -0.38
CA LEU A 396 1.35 -47.84 -0.33
C LEU A 396 1.38 -49.14 -1.14
N PRO A 397 1.87 -49.19 -2.40
CA PRO A 397 1.93 -50.46 -3.14
C PRO A 397 2.81 -51.50 -2.48
N ALA A 398 3.91 -51.09 -1.86
CA ALA A 398 4.82 -52.02 -1.17
C ALA A 398 4.17 -52.68 0.04
N ILE A 399 3.24 -51.96 0.73
CA ILE A 399 2.49 -52.49 1.85
C ILE A 399 1.45 -53.47 1.36
N GLU A 400 0.72 -53.18 0.25
CA GLU A 400 -0.25 -54.10 -0.34
C GLU A 400 0.40 -55.41 -0.78
N ILE A 401 1.57 -55.37 -1.40
CA ILE A 401 2.31 -56.58 -1.78
C ILE A 401 2.67 -57.45 -0.55
N LEU A 402 3.05 -56.81 0.57
CA LEU A 402 3.34 -57.53 1.81
C LEU A 402 2.14 -58.18 2.49
N GLN A 403 0.92 -57.75 2.16
CA GLN A 403 -0.31 -58.29 2.66
C GLN A 403 -0.90 -59.45 1.80
N GLU A 404 -0.43 -59.56 0.55
CA GLU A 404 -0.81 -60.62 -0.37
C GLU A 404 0.14 -61.83 -0.34
N ILE A 405 1.25 -61.76 0.40
CA ILE A 405 2.19 -62.85 0.67
C ILE A 405 1.86 -63.47 2.02
#